data_1769001a1a058edfd524e1e0781f8b08
#
_entry.id   1769001a1a058edfd524e1e0781f8b08
#
_cell.length_a   1.000
_cell.length_b   1.000
_cell.length_c   1.000
_cell.angle_alpha   90.00
_cell.angle_beta   90.00
_cell.angle_gamma   90.00
#
_symmetry.space_group_name_H-M   'P 1'
#
loop_
_entity.id
_entity.type
_entity.pdbx_description
1 polymer ?
#
loop_
_entity_poly.entity_id
_entity_poly.type
_entity_poly.pdbx_seq_one_letter_code
_entity_poly.pdbx_strand_id
1 'polypeptide(L)'
;LLVIGVSDEEESKIEKTFIDDLGAKYPMVKINKSDTQKYGIKFYPSVYCIAPDGTVHSVPDDRMPSEAVIKELLQNVSLAPKLPDESRYAPVRSMWEGKKYQKLDAYLTKMLGADTLDAEMRTVFEAQRKVFDKRAAKQVARVGKAGQGPDYFAAKVTLQKIQKEWAGFEAADAAKTELARFSKDSKIKNELAASKSLKKLQRKYDPSKISQRRKLKDGLRKFAAKNAGTHAGEEASKQVARLR
;
A
#
# COMPACT_ATOMS: atom_id res chain seq x y z
N LEU A 1 12.45 -7.00 4.89
CA LEU A 1 12.45 -5.66 5.49
C LEU A 1 13.31 -4.74 4.63
N LEU A 2 12.77 -3.60 4.23
CA LEU A 2 13.50 -2.54 3.56
C LEU A 2 13.57 -1.33 4.50
N VAL A 3 14.78 -0.82 4.72
CA VAL A 3 15.01 0.44 5.44
C VAL A 3 15.30 1.51 4.39
N ILE A 4 14.67 2.65 4.50
CA ILE A 4 14.91 3.82 3.64
C ILE A 4 15.10 5.02 4.57
N GLY A 5 16.25 5.69 4.45
CA GLY A 5 16.49 6.96 5.09
C GLY A 5 15.86 8.09 4.29
N VAL A 6 15.28 9.05 4.96
CA VAL A 6 14.61 10.20 4.32
C VAL A 6 15.09 11.48 4.97
N SER A 7 15.54 12.46 4.18
CA SER A 7 15.99 13.76 4.66
C SER A 7 15.48 14.90 3.77
N ASP A 8 15.26 16.07 4.35
CA ASP A 8 14.93 17.29 3.64
C ASP A 8 16.15 18.25 3.50
N GLU A 9 17.33 17.75 3.85
CA GLU A 9 18.60 18.46 3.67
C GLU A 9 19.09 18.42 2.22
N GLU A 10 20.11 19.22 1.91
CA GLU A 10 20.74 19.21 0.58
C GLU A 10 21.48 17.89 0.31
N GLU A 11 21.47 17.42 -0.95
CA GLU A 11 22.03 16.12 -1.34
C GLU A 11 23.49 15.96 -0.89
N SER A 12 24.32 16.98 -1.09
CA SER A 12 25.74 16.95 -0.68
C SER A 12 25.92 16.77 0.83
N LYS A 13 24.98 17.30 1.63
CA LYS A 13 25.00 17.14 3.08
C LYS A 13 24.52 15.75 3.48
N ILE A 14 23.50 15.22 2.79
CA ILE A 14 23.02 13.84 2.97
C ILE A 14 24.16 12.87 2.68
N GLU A 15 24.80 13.00 1.52
CA GLU A 15 25.93 12.17 1.11
C GLU A 15 27.03 12.20 2.14
N LYS A 16 27.57 13.38 2.47
CA LYS A 16 28.64 13.55 3.44
C LYS A 16 28.29 12.99 4.82
N THR A 17 27.13 13.40 5.37
CA THR A 17 26.81 13.07 6.77
C THR A 17 26.36 11.62 6.92
N PHE A 18 25.45 11.14 6.07
CA PHE A 18 24.84 9.82 6.28
C PHE A 18 25.59 8.70 5.57
N ILE A 19 26.13 8.94 4.38
CA ILE A 19 26.83 7.91 3.62
C ILE A 19 28.29 7.85 4.03
N ASP A 20 29.01 8.98 3.94
CA ASP A 20 30.46 9.01 4.18
C ASP A 20 30.81 8.93 5.66
N ASP A 21 30.24 9.83 6.49
CA ASP A 21 30.61 9.92 7.91
C ASP A 21 29.97 8.82 8.77
N LEU A 22 28.69 8.48 8.53
CA LEU A 22 27.95 7.48 9.31
C LEU A 22 27.89 6.09 8.65
N GLY A 23 28.34 5.94 7.42
CA GLY A 23 28.42 4.65 6.71
C GLY A 23 27.05 4.00 6.45
N ALA A 24 26.01 4.78 6.20
CA ALA A 24 24.68 4.26 5.91
C ALA A 24 24.68 3.36 4.66
N LYS A 25 24.29 2.09 4.82
CA LYS A 25 24.22 1.09 3.75
C LYS A 25 22.81 0.89 3.17
N TYR A 26 21.86 1.71 3.56
CA TYR A 26 20.49 1.71 3.07
C TYR A 26 20.23 2.93 2.16
N PRO A 27 19.27 2.85 1.24
CA PRO A 27 18.93 3.96 0.37
C PRO A 27 18.58 5.22 1.15
N MET A 28 19.13 6.35 0.73
CA MET A 28 18.77 7.67 1.24
C MET A 28 17.97 8.41 0.16
N VAL A 29 16.89 9.06 0.57
CA VAL A 29 16.01 9.82 -0.33
C VAL A 29 15.89 11.26 0.16
N LYS A 30 16.18 12.22 -0.73
CA LYS A 30 15.86 13.62 -0.48
C LYS A 30 14.38 13.86 -0.73
N ILE A 31 13.71 14.53 0.19
CA ILE A 31 12.33 14.99 0.06
C ILE A 31 12.24 16.49 0.32
N ASN A 32 11.11 17.08 -0.05
CA ASN A 32 10.88 18.49 0.23
C ASN A 32 10.40 18.68 1.68
N LYS A 33 10.73 19.80 2.29
CA LYS A 33 10.26 20.18 3.62
C LYS A 33 8.72 20.15 3.77
N SER A 34 7.99 20.43 2.69
CA SER A 34 6.54 20.29 2.66
C SER A 34 6.06 18.84 2.83
N ASP A 35 6.85 17.86 2.41
CA ASP A 35 6.50 16.45 2.53
C ASP A 35 6.74 15.95 3.95
N THR A 36 7.80 16.40 4.63
CA THR A 36 8.01 16.09 6.06
C THR A 36 6.83 16.57 6.91
N GLN A 37 6.27 17.74 6.59
CA GLN A 37 5.08 18.26 7.27
C GLN A 37 3.82 17.42 7.00
N LYS A 38 3.64 16.89 5.78
CA LYS A 38 2.51 16.00 5.44
C LYS A 38 2.54 14.71 6.24
N TYR A 39 3.73 14.18 6.50
CA TYR A 39 3.93 13.01 7.36
C TYR A 39 3.84 13.34 8.86
N GLY A 40 3.68 14.62 9.23
CA GLY A 40 3.56 15.04 10.63
C GLY A 40 4.89 14.94 11.41
N ILE A 41 6.03 14.97 10.72
CA ILE A 41 7.36 14.93 11.34
C ILE A 41 7.59 16.22 12.11
N LYS A 42 7.86 16.11 13.40
CA LYS A 42 8.07 17.25 14.30
C LYS A 42 9.52 17.35 14.77
N PHE A 43 10.25 16.26 14.76
CA PHE A 43 11.64 16.16 15.19
C PHE A 43 12.36 15.04 14.44
N TYR A 44 13.67 15.09 14.45
CA TYR A 44 14.54 14.06 13.88
C TYR A 44 15.39 13.40 14.98
N PRO A 45 15.62 12.09 14.91
CA PRO A 45 15.03 11.15 13.94
C PRO A 45 13.56 10.83 14.26
N SER A 46 12.75 10.59 13.23
CA SER A 46 11.41 10.00 13.37
C SER A 46 11.34 8.72 12.55
N VAL A 47 10.82 7.64 13.12
CA VAL A 47 10.74 6.34 12.49
C VAL A 47 9.29 5.99 12.18
N TYR A 48 9.03 5.61 10.92
CA TYR A 48 7.74 5.10 10.48
C TYR A 48 7.88 3.63 10.08
N CYS A 49 6.97 2.80 10.58
CA CYS A 49 6.83 1.44 10.12
C CYS A 49 5.67 1.37 9.11
N ILE A 50 5.98 0.95 7.89
CA ILE A 50 4.96 0.81 6.84
C ILE A 50 4.67 -0.66 6.66
N ALA A 51 3.41 -1.02 6.86
CA ALA A 51 2.93 -2.38 6.69
C ALA A 51 2.99 -2.81 5.20
N PRO A 52 2.99 -4.10 4.91
CA PRO A 52 3.09 -4.62 3.55
C PRO A 52 1.96 -4.18 2.60
N ASP A 53 0.85 -3.70 3.12
CA ASP A 53 -0.26 -3.14 2.35
C ASP A 53 -0.10 -1.64 2.06
N GLY A 54 0.99 -1.03 2.54
CA GLY A 54 1.31 0.38 2.34
C GLY A 54 0.71 1.31 3.40
N THR A 55 0.07 0.78 4.44
CA THR A 55 -0.44 1.59 5.55
C THR A 55 0.65 1.86 6.58
N VAL A 56 0.58 3.01 7.24
CA VAL A 56 1.47 3.32 8.37
C VAL A 56 1.00 2.51 9.58
N HIS A 57 1.86 1.62 10.08
CA HIS A 57 1.57 0.77 11.24
C HIS A 57 1.79 1.51 12.57
N SER A 58 2.79 2.38 12.62
CA SER A 58 3.11 3.17 13.81
C SER A 58 3.25 4.65 13.47
N VAL A 59 2.94 5.48 14.46
CA VAL A 59 3.20 6.92 14.41
C VAL A 59 4.69 7.20 14.60
N PRO A 60 5.18 8.41 14.26
CA PRO A 60 6.56 8.80 14.47
C PRO A 60 7.04 8.53 15.90
N ASP A 61 8.12 7.80 16.01
CA ASP A 61 8.84 7.49 17.24
C ASP A 61 10.33 7.50 16.89
N ASP A 62 11.18 7.77 17.85
CA ASP A 62 12.64 7.70 17.74
C ASP A 62 13.17 6.25 17.81
N ARG A 63 12.28 5.27 18.01
CA ARG A 63 12.62 3.86 18.17
C ARG A 63 12.32 3.05 16.92
N MET A 64 13.21 2.12 16.64
CA MET A 64 12.94 1.08 15.64
C MET A 64 11.80 0.17 16.12
N PRO A 65 10.94 -0.31 15.19
CA PRO A 65 9.91 -1.28 15.55
C PRO A 65 10.54 -2.55 16.14
N SER A 66 9.93 -3.08 17.19
CA SER A 66 10.40 -4.31 17.83
C SER A 66 10.34 -5.50 16.87
N GLU A 67 11.15 -6.53 17.14
CA GLU A 67 11.14 -7.76 16.34
C GLU A 67 9.75 -8.43 16.34
N ALA A 68 9.00 -8.32 17.43
CA ALA A 68 7.63 -8.84 17.54
C ALA A 68 6.70 -8.13 16.53
N VAL A 69 6.75 -6.80 16.44
CA VAL A 69 5.98 -6.03 15.45
C VAL A 69 6.38 -6.40 14.02
N ILE A 70 7.69 -6.52 13.75
CA ILE A 70 8.16 -6.93 12.42
C ILE A 70 7.64 -8.32 12.07
N LYS A 71 7.73 -9.29 12.99
CA LYS A 71 7.21 -10.65 12.80
C LYS A 71 5.70 -10.66 12.54
N GLU A 72 4.93 -9.89 13.31
CA GLU A 72 3.48 -9.75 13.12
C GLU A 72 3.15 -9.22 11.72
N LEU A 73 3.79 -8.15 11.29
CA LEU A 73 3.60 -7.57 9.97
C LEU A 73 3.97 -8.54 8.85
N LEU A 74 5.03 -9.33 9.04
CA LEU A 74 5.50 -10.31 8.07
C LEU A 74 4.65 -11.59 8.02
N GLN A 75 3.90 -11.94 9.07
CA GLN A 75 3.01 -13.12 9.06
C GLN A 75 2.02 -13.10 7.89
N ASN A 76 1.61 -11.91 7.48
CA ASN A 76 0.67 -11.70 6.38
C ASN A 76 1.35 -11.45 5.03
N VAL A 77 2.68 -11.46 4.95
CA VAL A 77 3.42 -11.26 3.70
C VAL A 77 3.66 -12.59 3.03
N SER A 78 3.13 -12.76 1.83
CA SER A 78 3.49 -13.86 0.96
C SER A 78 4.61 -13.40 0.02
N LEU A 79 5.85 -13.57 0.43
CA LEU A 79 6.99 -13.35 -0.45
C LEU A 79 7.06 -14.51 -1.45
N ALA A 80 7.26 -14.17 -2.73
CA ALA A 80 7.62 -15.21 -3.70
C ALA A 80 8.95 -15.85 -3.26
N PRO A 81 9.10 -17.17 -3.27
CA PRO A 81 10.37 -17.79 -3.01
C PRO A 81 11.43 -17.23 -3.97
N LYS A 82 12.64 -17.03 -3.47
CA LYS A 82 13.74 -16.61 -4.34
C LYS A 82 13.94 -17.68 -5.42
N LEU A 83 13.81 -17.27 -6.68
CA LEU A 83 14.08 -18.13 -7.81
C LEU A 83 15.59 -18.16 -8.05
N PRO A 84 16.18 -19.31 -8.41
CA PRO A 84 17.55 -19.38 -8.87
C PRO A 84 17.77 -18.45 -10.08
N ASP A 85 19.00 -17.92 -10.24
CA ASP A 85 19.30 -16.94 -11.31
C ASP A 85 19.42 -17.56 -12.72
N GLU A 86 19.30 -18.86 -12.83
CA GLU A 86 19.38 -19.60 -14.08
C GLU A 86 18.28 -19.18 -15.06
N SER A 87 18.61 -19.22 -16.36
CA SER A 87 17.71 -18.80 -17.45
C SER A 87 16.43 -19.64 -17.54
N ARG A 88 16.47 -20.92 -17.12
CA ARG A 88 15.29 -21.80 -17.11
C ARG A 88 14.17 -21.29 -16.19
N TYR A 89 14.46 -20.46 -15.18
CA TYR A 89 13.48 -19.85 -14.30
C TYR A 89 13.05 -18.43 -14.72
N ALA A 90 13.68 -17.83 -15.73
CA ALA A 90 13.40 -16.49 -16.20
C ALA A 90 11.92 -16.26 -16.58
N PRO A 91 11.20 -17.21 -17.23
CA PRO A 91 9.77 -17.04 -17.52
C PRO A 91 8.94 -16.82 -16.27
N VAL A 92 9.17 -17.62 -15.20
CA VAL A 92 8.42 -17.51 -13.94
C VAL A 92 8.74 -16.17 -13.25
N ARG A 93 10.00 -15.77 -13.22
CA ARG A 93 10.45 -14.48 -12.66
C ARG A 93 9.76 -13.32 -13.38
N SER A 94 9.81 -13.29 -14.71
CA SER A 94 9.15 -12.25 -15.53
C SER A 94 7.63 -12.17 -15.32
N MET A 95 6.97 -13.31 -15.13
CA MET A 95 5.53 -13.35 -14.87
C MET A 95 5.18 -12.82 -13.47
N TRP A 96 6.02 -13.12 -12.45
CA TRP A 96 5.85 -12.55 -11.10
C TRP A 96 6.07 -11.04 -11.08
N GLU A 97 7.16 -10.55 -11.64
CA GLU A 97 7.51 -9.13 -11.72
C GLU A 97 6.46 -8.33 -12.51
N GLY A 98 6.04 -8.88 -13.64
CA GLY A 98 5.02 -8.30 -14.49
C GLY A 98 3.58 -8.47 -13.98
N LYS A 99 3.37 -9.13 -12.83
CA LYS A 99 2.05 -9.44 -12.25
C LYS A 99 1.12 -10.14 -13.25
N LYS A 100 1.70 -10.98 -14.12
CA LYS A 100 0.97 -11.74 -15.14
C LYS A 100 0.42 -13.04 -14.54
N TYR A 101 -0.41 -12.93 -13.50
CA TYR A 101 -0.81 -14.06 -12.65
C TYR A 101 -1.53 -15.18 -13.42
N GLN A 102 -2.39 -14.84 -14.36
CA GLN A 102 -3.07 -15.83 -15.19
C GLN A 102 -2.09 -16.64 -16.05
N LYS A 103 -1.07 -15.97 -16.62
CA LYS A 103 -0.02 -16.67 -17.39
C LYS A 103 0.87 -17.51 -16.48
N LEU A 104 1.17 -17.02 -15.28
CA LEU A 104 1.96 -17.72 -14.27
C LEU A 104 1.25 -19.00 -13.83
N ASP A 105 -0.04 -18.93 -13.52
CA ASP A 105 -0.87 -20.06 -13.14
C ASP A 105 -0.86 -21.15 -14.24
N ALA A 106 -1.19 -20.75 -15.45
CA ALA A 106 -1.20 -21.67 -16.61
C ALA A 106 0.19 -22.30 -16.86
N TYR A 107 1.26 -21.50 -16.72
CA TYR A 107 2.62 -21.98 -16.90
C TYR A 107 3.00 -23.01 -15.83
N LEU A 108 2.78 -22.68 -14.53
CA LEU A 108 3.08 -23.59 -13.43
C LEU A 108 2.26 -24.89 -13.53
N THR A 109 0.98 -24.78 -13.88
CA THR A 109 0.11 -25.96 -14.09
C THR A 109 0.64 -26.86 -15.20
N LYS A 110 1.00 -26.27 -16.35
CA LYS A 110 1.58 -27.03 -17.48
C LYS A 110 2.90 -27.70 -17.10
N MET A 111 3.82 -26.97 -16.47
CA MET A 111 5.12 -27.52 -16.14
C MET A 111 5.06 -28.62 -15.08
N LEU A 112 4.26 -28.43 -14.04
CA LEU A 112 4.10 -29.42 -12.97
C LEU A 112 3.35 -30.70 -13.46
N GLY A 113 2.53 -30.57 -14.50
CA GLY A 113 1.86 -31.71 -15.14
C GLY A 113 2.72 -32.46 -16.16
N ALA A 114 3.95 -32.00 -16.47
CA ALA A 114 4.83 -32.66 -17.42
C ALA A 114 5.64 -33.77 -16.75
N ASP A 115 5.62 -34.99 -17.31
CA ASP A 115 6.41 -36.14 -16.79
C ASP A 115 7.91 -35.97 -16.97
N THR A 116 8.33 -35.14 -17.93
CA THR A 116 9.72 -34.87 -18.27
C THR A 116 10.38 -33.78 -17.43
N LEU A 117 9.68 -33.19 -16.47
CA LEU A 117 10.23 -32.15 -15.62
C LEU A 117 11.26 -32.74 -14.64
N ASP A 118 12.49 -32.19 -14.65
CA ASP A 118 13.50 -32.62 -13.71
C ASP A 118 13.14 -32.35 -12.26
N ALA A 119 13.69 -33.12 -11.33
CA ALA A 119 13.31 -33.08 -9.91
C ALA A 119 13.61 -31.73 -9.24
N GLU A 120 14.68 -31.05 -9.65
CA GLU A 120 15.06 -29.76 -9.09
C GLU A 120 14.05 -28.67 -9.52
N MET A 121 13.76 -28.60 -10.82
CA MET A 121 12.74 -27.67 -11.33
C MET A 121 11.36 -27.94 -10.73
N ARG A 122 10.98 -29.21 -10.56
CA ARG A 122 9.73 -29.60 -9.91
C ARG A 122 9.64 -29.02 -8.50
N THR A 123 10.68 -29.19 -7.70
CA THR A 123 10.74 -28.66 -6.32
C THR A 123 10.57 -27.13 -6.31
N VAL A 124 11.27 -26.44 -7.20
CA VAL A 124 11.18 -24.97 -7.31
C VAL A 124 9.77 -24.54 -7.74
N PHE A 125 9.18 -25.17 -8.74
CA PHE A 125 7.86 -24.81 -9.24
C PHE A 125 6.74 -25.15 -8.25
N GLU A 126 6.84 -26.24 -7.50
CA GLU A 126 5.91 -26.55 -6.40
C GLU A 126 5.96 -25.49 -5.29
N ALA A 127 7.17 -25.02 -4.93
CA ALA A 127 7.33 -23.92 -3.99
C ALA A 127 6.68 -22.63 -4.51
N GLN A 128 6.87 -22.30 -5.79
CA GLN A 128 6.24 -21.16 -6.44
C GLN A 128 4.70 -21.31 -6.45
N ARG A 129 4.19 -22.51 -6.74
CA ARG A 129 2.75 -22.81 -6.73
C ARG A 129 2.13 -22.57 -5.37
N LYS A 130 2.74 -23.10 -4.30
CA LYS A 130 2.27 -22.87 -2.92
C LYS A 130 2.18 -21.38 -2.56
N VAL A 131 3.18 -20.59 -2.97
CA VAL A 131 3.17 -19.14 -2.73
C VAL A 131 2.08 -18.45 -3.54
N PHE A 132 1.91 -18.87 -4.79
CA PHE A 132 0.86 -18.33 -5.66
C PHE A 132 -0.53 -18.58 -5.08
N ASP A 133 -0.83 -19.83 -4.71
CA ASP A 133 -2.13 -20.23 -4.15
C ASP A 133 -2.43 -19.48 -2.84
N LYS A 134 -1.43 -19.36 -1.95
CA LYS A 134 -1.53 -18.57 -0.72
C LYS A 134 -1.80 -17.09 -1.01
N ARG A 135 -1.18 -16.54 -2.06
CA ARG A 135 -1.40 -15.15 -2.46
C ARG A 135 -2.80 -14.95 -3.06
N ALA A 136 -3.28 -15.88 -3.88
CA ALA A 136 -4.63 -15.86 -4.42
C ALA A 136 -5.70 -15.87 -3.32
N ALA A 137 -5.58 -16.81 -2.37
CA ALA A 137 -6.49 -16.90 -1.22
C ALA A 137 -6.51 -15.62 -0.38
N LYS A 138 -5.33 -14.97 -0.19
CA LYS A 138 -5.26 -13.68 0.51
C LYS A 138 -6.00 -12.55 -0.23
N GLN A 139 -6.03 -12.57 -1.56
CA GLN A 139 -6.78 -11.56 -2.30
C GLN A 139 -8.28 -11.72 -2.08
N VAL A 140 -8.81 -12.94 -2.03
CA VAL A 140 -10.22 -13.20 -1.68
C VAL A 140 -10.54 -12.63 -0.30
N ALA A 141 -9.73 -12.95 0.71
CA ALA A 141 -9.90 -12.41 2.07
C ALA A 141 -9.82 -10.86 2.10
N ARG A 142 -8.92 -10.27 1.30
CA ARG A 142 -8.77 -8.82 1.18
C ARG A 142 -10.00 -8.15 0.56
N VAL A 143 -10.65 -8.81 -0.40
CA VAL A 143 -11.93 -8.34 -0.96
C VAL A 143 -13.00 -8.29 0.12
N GLY A 144 -13.16 -9.37 0.90
CA GLY A 144 -14.14 -9.40 2.00
C GLY A 144 -13.91 -8.29 3.02
N LYS A 145 -12.65 -8.08 3.44
CA LYS A 145 -12.29 -6.99 4.35
C LYS A 145 -12.57 -5.61 3.76
N ALA A 146 -12.22 -5.37 2.50
CA ALA A 146 -12.48 -4.11 1.81
C ALA A 146 -13.98 -3.79 1.71
N GLY A 147 -14.82 -4.81 1.54
CA GLY A 147 -16.27 -4.66 1.49
C GLY A 147 -16.92 -4.13 2.76
N GLN A 148 -16.25 -4.28 3.92
CA GLN A 148 -16.81 -3.90 5.22
C GLN A 148 -16.73 -2.39 5.53
N GLY A 149 -15.94 -1.60 4.79
CA GLY A 149 -15.72 -0.18 5.07
C GLY A 149 -14.80 0.05 6.30
N PRO A 150 -14.82 1.23 6.90
CA PRO A 150 -15.58 2.42 6.52
C PRO A 150 -15.00 3.23 5.34
N ASP A 151 -13.70 3.09 5.02
CA ASP A 151 -13.07 3.82 3.90
C ASP A 151 -13.40 3.13 2.56
N TYR A 152 -14.62 3.32 2.09
CA TYR A 152 -15.07 2.79 0.80
C TYR A 152 -14.32 3.37 -0.40
N PHE A 153 -13.67 4.53 -0.26
CA PHE A 153 -12.87 5.09 -1.33
C PHE A 153 -11.56 4.29 -1.54
N ALA A 154 -10.81 4.04 -0.48
CA ALA A 154 -9.63 3.19 -0.55
C ALA A 154 -10.01 1.74 -0.91
N ALA A 155 -11.11 1.24 -0.36
CA ALA A 155 -11.68 -0.05 -0.71
C ALA A 155 -11.95 -0.17 -2.21
N LYS A 156 -12.62 0.82 -2.82
CA LYS A 156 -12.90 0.83 -4.26
C LYS A 156 -11.63 0.75 -5.10
N VAL A 157 -10.61 1.52 -4.76
CA VAL A 157 -9.29 1.48 -5.45
C VAL A 157 -8.66 0.10 -5.33
N THR A 158 -8.70 -0.49 -4.13
CA THR A 158 -8.18 -1.83 -3.86
C THR A 158 -8.92 -2.90 -4.68
N LEU A 159 -10.25 -2.86 -4.68
CA LEU A 159 -11.09 -3.81 -5.44
C LEU A 159 -10.85 -3.71 -6.94
N GLN A 160 -10.76 -2.48 -7.50
CA GLN A 160 -10.43 -2.28 -8.91
C GLN A 160 -9.06 -2.84 -9.28
N LYS A 161 -8.07 -2.67 -8.40
CA LYS A 161 -6.73 -3.24 -8.58
C LYS A 161 -6.78 -4.76 -8.57
N ILE A 162 -7.46 -5.38 -7.60
CA ILE A 162 -7.62 -6.84 -7.52
C ILE A 162 -8.33 -7.36 -8.76
N GLN A 163 -9.44 -6.75 -9.16
CA GLN A 163 -10.19 -7.14 -10.36
C GLN A 163 -9.30 -7.16 -11.62
N LYS A 164 -8.43 -6.17 -11.76
CA LYS A 164 -7.51 -6.07 -12.91
C LYS A 164 -6.36 -7.06 -12.84
N GLU A 165 -5.66 -7.11 -11.70
CA GLU A 165 -4.44 -7.91 -11.54
C GLU A 165 -4.74 -9.41 -11.44
N TRP A 166 -5.90 -9.79 -10.92
CA TRP A 166 -6.32 -11.17 -10.69
C TRP A 166 -7.44 -11.64 -11.64
N ALA A 167 -7.53 -11.04 -12.82
CA ALA A 167 -8.52 -11.43 -13.81
C ALA A 167 -8.47 -12.95 -14.08
N GLY A 168 -9.62 -13.61 -14.12
CA GLY A 168 -9.74 -15.07 -14.28
C GLY A 168 -9.63 -15.87 -12.97
N PHE A 169 -9.52 -15.21 -11.82
CA PHE A 169 -9.50 -15.86 -10.50
C PHE A 169 -10.68 -15.40 -9.64
N GLU A 170 -11.07 -16.25 -8.68
CA GLU A 170 -12.15 -16.00 -7.73
C GLU A 170 -12.07 -14.60 -7.08
N ALA A 171 -10.86 -14.13 -6.75
CA ALA A 171 -10.65 -12.80 -6.16
C ALA A 171 -11.13 -11.66 -7.08
N ALA A 172 -10.99 -11.80 -8.40
CA ALA A 172 -11.48 -10.79 -9.35
C ALA A 172 -13.00 -10.80 -9.45
N ASP A 173 -13.64 -11.97 -9.44
CA ASP A 173 -15.09 -12.10 -9.48
C ASP A 173 -15.72 -11.58 -8.19
N ALA A 174 -15.14 -11.91 -7.05
CA ALA A 174 -15.53 -11.34 -5.76
C ALA A 174 -15.38 -9.81 -5.73
N ALA A 175 -14.27 -9.26 -6.24
CA ALA A 175 -14.06 -7.82 -6.33
C ALA A 175 -15.08 -7.14 -7.27
N LYS A 176 -15.42 -7.78 -8.38
CA LYS A 176 -16.47 -7.31 -9.32
C LYS A 176 -17.83 -7.24 -8.63
N THR A 177 -18.18 -8.26 -7.87
CA THR A 177 -19.44 -8.33 -7.10
C THR A 177 -19.51 -7.20 -6.07
N GLU A 178 -18.43 -6.98 -5.29
CA GLU A 178 -18.37 -5.88 -4.31
C GLU A 178 -18.43 -4.50 -4.98
N LEU A 179 -17.76 -4.30 -6.10
CA LEU A 179 -17.84 -3.04 -6.85
C LEU A 179 -19.25 -2.77 -7.38
N ALA A 180 -19.97 -3.83 -7.82
CA ALA A 180 -21.36 -3.74 -8.21
C ALA A 180 -22.27 -3.36 -7.01
N ARG A 181 -22.03 -3.94 -5.82
CA ARG A 181 -22.71 -3.55 -4.58
C ARG A 181 -22.46 -2.07 -4.25
N PHE A 182 -21.20 -1.62 -4.32
CA PHE A 182 -20.85 -0.21 -4.08
C PHE A 182 -21.58 0.77 -5.01
N SER A 183 -21.86 0.33 -6.24
CA SER A 183 -22.59 1.15 -7.22
C SER A 183 -24.10 1.23 -6.97
N LYS A 184 -24.67 0.30 -6.21
CA LYS A 184 -26.12 0.22 -5.91
C LYS A 184 -26.45 0.81 -4.54
N ASP A 185 -25.59 0.63 -3.54
CA ASP A 185 -25.82 1.07 -2.16
C ASP A 185 -25.74 2.61 -2.04
N SER A 186 -26.82 3.22 -1.61
CA SER A 186 -26.94 4.68 -1.48
C SER A 186 -25.99 5.27 -0.42
N LYS A 187 -25.78 4.56 0.69
CA LYS A 187 -24.86 5.00 1.76
C LYS A 187 -23.41 4.98 1.25
N ILE A 188 -23.02 3.92 0.55
CA ILE A 188 -21.66 3.82 -0.02
C ILE A 188 -21.46 4.87 -1.11
N LYS A 189 -22.46 5.12 -1.96
CA LYS A 189 -22.38 6.21 -2.96
C LYS A 189 -22.15 7.57 -2.32
N ASN A 190 -22.87 7.87 -1.25
CA ASN A 190 -22.71 9.11 -0.52
C ASN A 190 -21.31 9.22 0.09
N GLU A 191 -20.81 8.14 0.68
CA GLU A 191 -19.45 8.06 1.22
C GLU A 191 -18.38 8.29 0.14
N LEU A 192 -18.51 7.64 -1.02
CA LEU A 192 -17.62 7.82 -2.15
C LEU A 192 -17.64 9.25 -2.71
N ALA A 193 -18.82 9.87 -2.77
CA ALA A 193 -18.96 11.26 -3.20
C ALA A 193 -18.31 12.24 -2.19
N ALA A 194 -18.54 12.01 -0.90
CA ALA A 194 -17.93 12.78 0.18
C ALA A 194 -16.38 12.64 0.13
N SER A 195 -15.86 11.43 0.05
CA SER A 195 -14.42 11.17 -0.02
C SER A 195 -13.76 11.83 -1.25
N LYS A 196 -14.43 11.78 -2.41
CA LYS A 196 -13.96 12.47 -3.62
C LYS A 196 -13.92 13.99 -3.43
N SER A 197 -14.93 14.56 -2.78
CA SER A 197 -15.02 15.99 -2.49
C SER A 197 -13.97 16.44 -1.47
N LEU A 198 -13.72 15.64 -0.43
CA LEU A 198 -12.64 15.88 0.54
C LEU A 198 -11.28 15.93 -0.15
N LYS A 199 -10.96 14.94 -1.00
CA LYS A 199 -9.70 14.93 -1.76
C LYS A 199 -9.54 16.14 -2.68
N LYS A 200 -10.64 16.60 -3.31
CA LYS A 200 -10.62 17.82 -4.12
C LYS A 200 -10.32 19.06 -3.25
N LEU A 201 -10.91 19.15 -2.06
CA LEU A 201 -10.65 20.24 -1.12
C LEU A 201 -9.19 20.24 -0.65
N GLN A 202 -8.65 19.08 -0.30
CA GLN A 202 -7.25 18.91 0.13
C GLN A 202 -6.24 19.31 -0.95
N ARG A 203 -6.51 19.00 -2.22
CA ARG A 203 -5.64 19.37 -3.35
C ARG A 203 -5.69 20.85 -3.70
N LYS A 204 -6.77 21.55 -3.29
CA LYS A 204 -6.97 22.97 -3.64
C LYS A 204 -6.05 23.91 -2.86
N TYR A 205 -5.64 23.52 -1.66
CA TYR A 205 -4.87 24.36 -0.76
C TYR A 205 -3.61 23.67 -0.28
N ASP A 206 -2.50 24.38 -0.31
CA ASP A 206 -1.21 23.93 0.21
C ASP A 206 -1.13 24.21 1.73
N PRO A 207 -1.13 23.18 2.59
CA PRO A 207 -1.08 23.38 4.04
C PRO A 207 0.25 23.95 4.55
N SER A 208 1.31 23.97 3.73
CA SER A 208 2.59 24.57 4.10
C SER A 208 2.54 26.10 4.13
N LYS A 209 1.65 26.69 3.34
CA LYS A 209 1.45 28.14 3.26
C LYS A 209 0.41 28.60 4.29
N ILE A 210 0.78 29.47 5.22
CA ILE A 210 -0.08 29.92 6.36
C ILE A 210 -1.46 30.41 5.86
N SER A 211 -1.51 31.26 4.83
CA SER A 211 -2.76 31.79 4.29
C SER A 211 -3.66 30.70 3.67
N GLN A 212 -3.07 29.70 3.02
CA GLN A 212 -3.80 28.57 2.45
C GLN A 212 -4.20 27.55 3.49
N ARG A 213 -3.38 27.34 4.53
CA ARG A 213 -3.70 26.47 5.68
C ARG A 213 -4.97 26.94 6.38
N ARG A 214 -5.13 28.25 6.60
CA ARG A 214 -6.33 28.82 7.19
C ARG A 214 -7.57 28.54 6.33
N LYS A 215 -7.48 28.78 5.02
CA LYS A 215 -8.55 28.48 4.06
C LYS A 215 -8.89 26.99 4.03
N LEU A 216 -7.88 26.12 4.06
CA LEU A 216 -8.07 24.66 4.14
C LEU A 216 -8.80 24.27 5.43
N LYS A 217 -8.36 24.80 6.60
CA LYS A 217 -8.97 24.52 7.89
C LYS A 217 -10.44 24.92 7.92
N ASP A 218 -10.79 26.10 7.42
CA ASP A 218 -12.17 26.57 7.33
C ASP A 218 -13.01 25.75 6.35
N GLY A 219 -12.42 25.37 5.21
CA GLY A 219 -13.04 24.48 4.24
C GLY A 219 -13.32 23.10 4.82
N LEU A 220 -12.38 22.52 5.57
CA LEU A 220 -12.53 21.23 6.23
C LEU A 220 -13.61 21.27 7.33
N ARG A 221 -13.72 22.36 8.12
CA ARG A 221 -14.81 22.51 9.12
C ARG A 221 -16.17 22.51 8.46
N LYS A 222 -16.36 23.30 7.39
CA LYS A 222 -17.61 23.33 6.64
C LYS A 222 -17.94 21.99 6.01
N PHE A 223 -16.90 21.31 5.47
CA PHE A 223 -17.05 20.00 4.88
C PHE A 223 -17.46 18.95 5.92
N ALA A 224 -16.81 18.91 7.08
CA ALA A 224 -17.12 17.99 8.16
C ALA A 224 -18.56 18.14 8.66
N ALA A 225 -19.02 19.39 8.86
CA ALA A 225 -20.38 19.66 9.25
C ALA A 225 -21.41 19.18 8.21
N LYS A 226 -21.14 19.44 6.93
CA LYS A 226 -22.02 19.01 5.82
C LYS A 226 -22.08 17.50 5.64
N ASN A 227 -21.00 16.80 5.95
CA ASN A 227 -20.86 15.36 5.75
C ASN A 227 -20.77 14.61 7.09
N ALA A 228 -21.45 15.13 8.14
CA ALA A 228 -21.53 14.46 9.42
C ALA A 228 -22.11 13.05 9.25
N GLY A 229 -21.53 12.08 9.97
CA GLY A 229 -21.90 10.67 9.87
C GLY A 229 -21.27 9.91 8.69
N THR A 230 -20.40 10.56 7.89
CA THR A 230 -19.57 9.87 6.90
C THR A 230 -18.14 9.73 7.41
N HIS A 231 -17.44 8.68 6.99
CA HIS A 231 -16.00 8.51 7.27
C HIS A 231 -15.18 9.71 6.76
N ALA A 232 -15.52 10.23 5.58
CA ALA A 232 -14.87 11.42 5.03
C ALA A 232 -15.08 12.66 5.91
N GLY A 233 -16.25 12.82 6.51
CA GLY A 233 -16.55 13.90 7.47
C GLY A 233 -15.74 13.78 8.75
N GLU A 234 -15.61 12.57 9.29
CA GLU A 234 -14.76 12.28 10.45
C GLU A 234 -13.28 12.55 10.16
N GLU A 235 -12.78 12.13 9.00
CA GLU A 235 -11.39 12.40 8.59
C GLU A 235 -11.13 13.90 8.41
N ALA A 236 -12.08 14.65 7.87
CA ALA A 236 -11.98 16.11 7.81
C ALA A 236 -11.90 16.74 9.20
N SER A 237 -12.71 16.27 10.17
CA SER A 237 -12.66 16.73 11.56
C SER A 237 -11.31 16.45 12.22
N LYS A 238 -10.75 15.25 12.04
CA LYS A 238 -9.42 14.89 12.52
C LYS A 238 -8.34 15.79 11.93
N GLN A 239 -8.44 16.12 10.63
CA GLN A 239 -7.48 17.01 9.97
C GLN A 239 -7.60 18.44 10.50
N VAL A 240 -8.79 18.95 10.78
CA VAL A 240 -8.99 20.28 11.41
C VAL A 240 -8.24 20.35 12.75
N ALA A 241 -8.28 19.29 13.54
CA ALA A 241 -7.61 19.23 14.84
C ALA A 241 -6.06 19.25 14.69
N ARG A 242 -5.52 18.65 13.61
CA ARG A 242 -4.08 18.62 13.32
C ARG A 242 -3.52 19.90 12.72
N LEU A 243 -4.35 20.68 12.03
CA LEU A 243 -3.97 21.97 11.43
C LEU A 243 -4.00 23.07 12.51
N ARG A 244 -2.92 23.18 13.27
CA ARG A 244 -2.69 24.26 14.23
C ARG A 244 -2.27 25.55 13.53
#